data_b0a4fadaa3bb30ceb8b8d15de9bd3bac
#
_entry.id   b0a4fadaa3bb30ceb8b8d15de9bd3bac
#
_cell.length_a   1.000
_cell.length_b   1.000
_cell.length_c   1.000
_cell.angle_alpha   90.00
_cell.angle_beta   90.00
_cell.angle_gamma   90.00
#
_symmetry.space_group_name_H-M   'P 1'
#
loop_
_entity.id
_entity.type
_entity.pdbx_description
1 polymer ?
#
loop_
_entity_poly.entity_id
_entity_poly.type
_entity_poly.pdbx_seq_one_letter_code
_entity_poly.pdbx_strand_id
1 'polypeptide(L)'
;MKDMNEKEILRHVDHTLLSQEAVWDEIRQVCDDAVKYDTASVCIPPSYVKQAAEYVGGRVPICTVIGFPNGYETTAVKEFETKDAIANGADEIDMVINIGWLKDRKYDQIEEEIRILKNACGSKVLKVIIETCLLTDEEKVKMCEIVTRSGADYIKT
;
A
#
# COMPACT_ATOMS: atom_id res chain seq x y z
N MET A 1 21.42 7.62 -18.27
CA MET A 1 20.48 6.68 -17.61
C MET A 1 20.88 5.29 -18.05
N LYS A 2 21.05 4.35 -17.13
CA LYS A 2 21.27 2.94 -17.49
C LYS A 2 19.94 2.43 -18.06
N ASP A 3 19.95 1.88 -19.28
CA ASP A 3 18.75 1.27 -19.82
C ASP A 3 18.41 0.05 -18.94
N MET A 4 17.28 0.14 -18.25
CA MET A 4 16.74 -0.97 -17.47
C MET A 4 16.17 -2.03 -18.44
N ASN A 5 16.50 -3.29 -18.23
CA ASN A 5 15.85 -4.36 -18.96
C ASN A 5 14.46 -4.69 -18.37
N GLU A 6 13.65 -5.45 -19.09
CA GLU A 6 12.27 -5.79 -18.69
C GLU A 6 12.19 -6.40 -17.28
N LYS A 7 13.13 -7.27 -16.91
CA LYS A 7 13.17 -7.89 -15.57
C LYS A 7 13.46 -6.88 -14.46
N GLU A 8 14.34 -5.91 -14.73
CA GLU A 8 14.61 -4.84 -13.76
C GLU A 8 13.38 -3.96 -13.56
N ILE A 9 12.60 -3.69 -14.61
CA ILE A 9 11.33 -2.94 -14.50
C ILE A 9 10.32 -3.72 -13.68
N LEU A 10 10.12 -5.01 -13.96
CA LEU A 10 9.14 -5.85 -13.27
C LEU A 10 9.41 -5.97 -11.76
N ARG A 11 10.66 -5.93 -11.33
CA ARG A 11 11.05 -5.89 -9.90
C ARG A 11 10.63 -4.63 -9.15
N HIS A 12 10.12 -3.61 -9.85
CA HIS A 12 9.56 -2.39 -9.27
C HIS A 12 8.04 -2.31 -9.42
N VAL A 13 7.39 -3.38 -9.87
CA VAL A 13 5.94 -3.44 -10.10
C VAL A 13 5.25 -4.19 -8.98
N ASP A 14 4.27 -3.54 -8.36
CA ASP A 14 3.25 -4.23 -7.55
C ASP A 14 2.20 -4.79 -8.51
N HIS A 15 2.19 -6.10 -8.75
CA HIS A 15 1.20 -6.72 -9.64
C HIS A 15 -0.15 -6.73 -8.95
N THR A 16 -1.09 -5.93 -9.45
CA THR A 16 -2.25 -5.47 -8.68
C THR A 16 -3.58 -5.95 -9.24
N LEU A 17 -4.44 -6.47 -8.35
CA LEU A 17 -5.86 -6.71 -8.60
C LEU A 17 -6.67 -6.29 -7.37
N LEU A 18 -7.41 -5.18 -7.48
CA LEU A 18 -8.22 -4.59 -6.40
C LEU A 18 -9.69 -4.38 -6.80
N SER A 19 -10.16 -5.06 -7.84
CA SER A 19 -11.57 -5.02 -8.22
C SER A 19 -12.44 -5.54 -7.06
N GLN A 20 -13.57 -4.86 -6.80
CA GLN A 20 -14.51 -5.26 -5.74
C GLN A 20 -15.15 -6.63 -6.00
N GLU A 21 -15.21 -7.05 -7.25
CA GLU A 21 -15.78 -8.33 -7.71
C GLU A 21 -14.74 -9.43 -7.92
N ALA A 22 -13.44 -9.15 -7.62
CA ALA A 22 -12.37 -10.13 -7.80
C ALA A 22 -12.64 -11.40 -7.00
N VAL A 23 -12.50 -12.55 -7.66
CA VAL A 23 -12.66 -13.87 -7.07
C VAL A 23 -11.31 -14.57 -6.88
N TRP A 24 -11.29 -15.63 -6.07
CA TRP A 24 -10.05 -16.33 -5.76
C TRP A 24 -9.26 -16.80 -6.98
N ASP A 25 -9.91 -17.31 -8.01
CA ASP A 25 -9.22 -17.80 -9.21
C ASP A 25 -8.44 -16.68 -9.93
N GLU A 26 -8.96 -15.46 -9.94
CA GLU A 26 -8.29 -14.29 -10.51
C GLU A 26 -7.13 -13.84 -9.60
N ILE A 27 -7.33 -13.81 -8.28
CA ILE A 27 -6.27 -13.51 -7.29
C ILE A 27 -5.13 -14.53 -7.42
N ARG A 28 -5.44 -15.81 -7.55
CA ARG A 28 -4.45 -16.87 -7.75
C ARG A 28 -3.66 -16.66 -9.03
N GLN A 29 -4.33 -16.27 -10.13
CA GLN A 29 -3.64 -16.00 -11.40
C GLN A 29 -2.64 -14.84 -11.26
N VAL A 30 -3.03 -13.76 -10.57
CA VAL A 30 -2.13 -12.62 -10.31
C VAL A 30 -0.95 -13.04 -9.44
N CYS A 31 -1.16 -13.91 -8.46
CA CYS A 31 -0.07 -14.49 -7.65
C CYS A 31 0.88 -15.34 -8.51
N ASP A 32 0.36 -16.17 -9.40
CA ASP A 32 1.16 -17.02 -10.30
C ASP A 32 2.00 -16.16 -11.25
N ASP A 33 1.40 -15.11 -11.82
CA ASP A 33 2.12 -14.17 -12.68
C ASP A 33 3.19 -13.40 -11.92
N ALA A 34 2.91 -12.93 -10.70
CA ALA A 34 3.88 -12.24 -9.85
C ALA A 34 5.10 -13.12 -9.54
N VAL A 35 4.89 -14.38 -9.21
CA VAL A 35 5.96 -15.36 -8.99
C VAL A 35 6.74 -15.65 -10.28
N LYS A 36 6.04 -15.82 -11.39
CA LYS A 36 6.65 -16.15 -12.71
C LYS A 36 7.55 -15.02 -13.22
N TYR A 37 7.11 -13.78 -13.04
CA TYR A 37 7.79 -12.60 -13.58
C TYR A 37 8.69 -11.90 -12.56
N ASP A 38 8.79 -12.42 -11.33
CA ASP A 38 9.63 -11.87 -10.26
C ASP A 38 9.31 -10.38 -9.99
N THR A 39 8.00 -10.07 -9.81
CA THR A 39 7.55 -8.71 -9.48
C THR A 39 7.91 -8.32 -8.05
N ALA A 40 7.89 -7.01 -7.74
CA ALA A 40 8.19 -6.51 -6.40
C ALA A 40 7.23 -7.08 -5.35
N SER A 41 5.93 -7.09 -5.66
CA SER A 41 4.89 -7.67 -4.83
C SER A 41 3.68 -8.10 -5.67
N VAL A 42 2.72 -8.77 -5.02
CA VAL A 42 1.35 -8.89 -5.49
C VAL A 42 0.44 -8.09 -4.57
N CYS A 43 -0.33 -7.13 -5.12
CA CYS A 43 -1.20 -6.25 -4.36
C CYS A 43 -2.67 -6.65 -4.55
N ILE A 44 -3.32 -7.09 -3.46
CA ILE A 44 -4.63 -7.74 -3.47
C ILE A 44 -5.55 -7.23 -2.35
N PRO A 45 -6.87 -7.47 -2.42
CA PRO A 45 -7.79 -7.06 -1.36
C PRO A 45 -7.45 -7.73 -0.01
N PRO A 46 -7.65 -7.03 1.14
CA PRO A 46 -7.28 -7.53 2.46
C PRO A 46 -7.87 -8.90 2.81
N SER A 47 -9.08 -9.19 2.34
CA SER A 47 -9.78 -10.46 2.59
C SER A 47 -9.07 -11.70 2.01
N TYR A 48 -8.21 -11.51 1.02
CA TYR A 48 -7.47 -12.60 0.37
C TYR A 48 -6.02 -12.75 0.87
N VAL A 49 -5.53 -11.83 1.71
CA VAL A 49 -4.11 -11.81 2.16
C VAL A 49 -3.69 -13.15 2.75
N LYS A 50 -4.45 -13.68 3.71
CA LYS A 50 -4.10 -14.96 4.36
C LYS A 50 -4.01 -16.11 3.37
N GLN A 51 -5.01 -16.26 2.51
CA GLN A 51 -5.05 -17.32 1.53
C GLN A 51 -3.93 -17.19 0.50
N ALA A 52 -3.64 -15.97 0.05
CA ALA A 52 -2.56 -15.70 -0.90
C ALA A 52 -1.18 -15.93 -0.26
N ALA A 53 -0.95 -15.51 0.99
CA ALA A 53 0.30 -15.74 1.71
C ALA A 53 0.59 -17.25 1.87
N GLU A 54 -0.42 -18.03 2.23
CA GLU A 54 -0.32 -19.50 2.28
C GLU A 54 -0.03 -20.09 0.89
N TYR A 55 -0.70 -19.60 -0.15
CA TYR A 55 -0.54 -20.08 -1.52
C TYR A 55 0.84 -19.79 -2.12
N VAL A 56 1.31 -18.56 -1.97
CA VAL A 56 2.63 -18.19 -2.54
C VAL A 56 3.80 -18.75 -1.71
N GLY A 57 3.61 -19.02 -0.43
CA GLY A 57 4.62 -19.63 0.44
C GLY A 57 5.93 -18.84 0.49
N GLY A 58 5.86 -17.51 0.51
CA GLY A 58 7.03 -16.62 0.57
C GLY A 58 7.79 -16.43 -0.74
N ARG A 59 7.26 -16.90 -1.87
CA ARG A 59 7.91 -16.75 -3.20
C ARG A 59 7.80 -15.33 -3.78
N VAL A 60 6.85 -14.54 -3.31
CA VAL A 60 6.65 -13.14 -3.66
C VAL A 60 6.05 -12.42 -2.45
N PRO A 61 6.42 -11.15 -2.16
CA PRO A 61 5.79 -10.37 -1.10
C PRO A 61 4.30 -10.12 -1.35
N ILE A 62 3.50 -10.13 -0.29
CA ILE A 62 2.07 -9.80 -0.32
C ILE A 62 1.90 -8.35 0.11
N CYS A 63 1.36 -7.53 -0.78
CA CYS A 63 0.91 -6.16 -0.53
C CYS A 63 -0.61 -6.12 -0.38
N THR A 64 -1.12 -5.26 0.49
CA THR A 64 -2.56 -4.98 0.56
C THR A 64 -2.85 -3.53 0.92
N VAL A 65 -4.09 -3.12 0.77
CA VAL A 65 -4.54 -1.74 0.95
C VAL A 65 -5.27 -1.53 2.29
N ILE A 66 -5.13 -0.33 2.88
CA ILE A 66 -5.72 0.07 4.15
C ILE A 66 -6.45 1.41 3.99
N GLY A 67 -7.65 1.52 4.57
CA GLY A 67 -8.50 2.70 4.41
C GLY A 67 -8.84 2.97 2.94
N PHE A 68 -8.97 1.93 2.16
CA PHE A 68 -9.05 2.03 0.70
C PHE A 68 -10.48 1.87 0.19
N PRO A 69 -10.92 2.63 -0.85
CA PRO A 69 -10.10 3.60 -1.59
C PRO A 69 -10.14 5.04 -1.04
N ASN A 70 -10.97 5.33 -0.05
CA ASN A 70 -11.36 6.71 0.27
C ASN A 70 -10.46 7.42 1.31
N GLY A 71 -9.81 6.69 2.19
CA GLY A 71 -8.87 7.22 3.19
C GLY A 71 -9.50 7.96 4.37
N TYR A 72 -10.83 8.02 4.49
CA TYR A 72 -11.53 8.81 5.51
C TYR A 72 -11.91 8.03 6.78
N GLU A 73 -11.51 6.79 6.90
CA GLU A 73 -11.65 6.00 8.12
C GLU A 73 -10.83 6.65 9.26
N THR A 74 -11.24 6.38 10.49
CA THR A 74 -10.47 6.88 11.62
C THR A 74 -9.11 6.20 11.70
N THR A 75 -8.11 6.89 12.26
CA THR A 75 -6.76 6.34 12.45
C THR A 75 -6.78 5.01 13.21
N ALA A 76 -7.63 4.87 14.22
CA ALA A 76 -7.75 3.62 14.99
C ALA A 76 -8.25 2.44 14.12
N VAL A 77 -9.16 2.68 13.18
CA VAL A 77 -9.63 1.64 12.23
C VAL A 77 -8.50 1.26 11.29
N LYS A 78 -7.81 2.22 10.67
CA LYS A 78 -6.67 1.94 9.79
C LYS A 78 -5.52 1.22 10.52
N GLU A 79 -5.27 1.57 11.79
CA GLU A 79 -4.28 0.87 12.61
C GLU A 79 -4.69 -0.60 12.85
N PHE A 80 -5.96 -0.85 13.13
CA PHE A 80 -6.49 -2.20 13.26
C PHE A 80 -6.35 -2.99 11.95
N GLU A 81 -6.77 -2.43 10.83
CA GLU A 81 -6.63 -3.04 9.50
C GLU A 81 -5.17 -3.38 9.19
N THR A 82 -4.23 -2.47 9.50
CA THR A 82 -2.78 -2.69 9.33
C THR A 82 -2.31 -3.90 10.12
N LYS A 83 -2.66 -3.98 11.40
CA LYS A 83 -2.26 -5.10 12.28
C LYS A 83 -2.88 -6.42 11.83
N ASP A 84 -4.14 -6.39 11.42
CA ASP A 84 -4.85 -7.58 10.91
C ASP A 84 -4.22 -8.08 9.61
N ALA A 85 -3.96 -7.19 8.65
CA ALA A 85 -3.32 -7.55 7.39
C ALA A 85 -1.93 -8.19 7.61
N ILE A 86 -1.12 -7.63 8.51
CA ILE A 86 0.21 -8.19 8.84
C ILE A 86 0.08 -9.54 9.53
N ALA A 87 -0.85 -9.70 10.46
CA ALA A 87 -1.11 -10.98 11.12
C ALA A 87 -1.57 -12.07 10.13
N ASN A 88 -2.23 -11.67 9.04
CA ASN A 88 -2.64 -12.54 7.95
C ASN A 88 -1.54 -12.80 6.90
N GLY A 89 -0.37 -12.17 7.02
CA GLY A 89 0.79 -12.44 6.17
C GLY A 89 1.13 -11.38 5.14
N ALA A 90 0.61 -10.15 5.28
CA ALA A 90 1.04 -9.03 4.45
C ALA A 90 2.49 -8.61 4.77
N ASP A 91 3.28 -8.35 3.73
CA ASP A 91 4.64 -7.84 3.80
C ASP A 91 4.70 -6.33 3.55
N GLU A 92 3.71 -5.81 2.85
CA GLU A 92 3.61 -4.41 2.45
C GLU A 92 2.18 -3.88 2.65
N ILE A 93 2.07 -2.66 3.13
CA ILE A 93 0.81 -1.98 3.42
C ILE A 93 0.74 -0.69 2.62
N ASP A 94 -0.31 -0.51 1.82
CA ASP A 94 -0.61 0.69 1.06
C ASP A 94 -1.79 1.42 1.72
N MET A 95 -1.50 2.45 2.52
CA MET A 95 -2.53 3.25 3.18
C MET A 95 -2.99 4.42 2.30
N VAL A 96 -4.26 4.79 2.36
CA VAL A 96 -4.78 6.02 1.76
C VAL A 96 -4.85 7.11 2.82
N ILE A 97 -4.34 8.31 2.52
CA ILE A 97 -4.44 9.47 3.42
C ILE A 97 -5.88 9.96 3.54
N ASN A 98 -6.20 10.69 4.62
CA ASN A 98 -7.45 11.44 4.69
C ASN A 98 -7.36 12.72 3.87
N ILE A 99 -7.92 12.69 2.64
CA ILE A 99 -7.91 13.83 1.72
C ILE A 99 -8.64 15.05 2.31
N GLY A 100 -9.71 14.84 3.06
CA GLY A 100 -10.44 15.93 3.74
C GLY A 100 -9.54 16.68 4.73
N TRP A 101 -8.72 15.96 5.49
CA TRP A 101 -7.75 16.59 6.38
C TRP A 101 -6.69 17.39 5.63
N LEU A 102 -6.25 16.90 4.47
CA LEU A 102 -5.32 17.64 3.63
C LEU A 102 -5.93 18.95 3.13
N LYS A 103 -7.19 18.92 2.67
CA LYS A 103 -7.93 20.13 2.24
C LYS A 103 -8.13 21.11 3.40
N ASP A 104 -8.35 20.61 4.62
CA ASP A 104 -8.46 21.40 5.86
C ASP A 104 -7.10 21.85 6.40
N ARG A 105 -5.98 21.50 5.74
CA ARG A 105 -4.60 21.77 6.17
C ARG A 105 -4.24 21.19 7.54
N LYS A 106 -4.87 20.09 7.94
CA LYS A 106 -4.59 19.35 9.17
C LYS A 106 -3.34 18.47 9.04
N TYR A 107 -2.23 19.09 8.65
CA TYR A 107 -0.99 18.42 8.29
C TYR A 107 -0.42 17.57 9.43
N ASP A 108 -0.48 18.06 10.66
CA ASP A 108 0.02 17.35 11.83
C ASP A 108 -0.78 16.05 12.09
N GLN A 109 -2.10 16.08 11.85
CA GLN A 109 -2.94 14.89 11.98
C GLN A 109 -2.60 13.82 10.94
N ILE A 110 -2.34 14.24 9.69
CA ILE A 110 -1.94 13.33 8.62
C ILE A 110 -0.57 12.72 8.93
N GLU A 111 0.40 13.53 9.36
CA GLU A 111 1.73 13.06 9.71
C GLU A 111 1.69 12.07 10.88
N GLU A 112 0.89 12.36 11.90
CA GLU A 112 0.72 11.47 13.05
C GLU A 112 0.02 10.16 12.66
N GLU A 113 -1.03 10.21 11.82
CA GLU A 113 -1.67 8.99 11.30
C GLU A 113 -0.65 8.09 10.60
N ILE A 114 0.16 8.66 9.69
CA ILE A 114 1.18 7.88 8.96
C ILE A 114 2.20 7.28 9.94
N ARG A 115 2.64 8.02 10.98
CA ARG A 115 3.56 7.51 12.00
C ARG A 115 2.97 6.35 12.80
N ILE A 116 1.71 6.47 13.20
CA ILE A 116 0.99 5.40 13.91
C ILE A 116 0.95 4.14 13.06
N LEU A 117 0.60 4.27 11.76
CA LEU A 117 0.52 3.13 10.85
C LEU A 117 1.92 2.56 10.54
N LYS A 118 2.95 3.41 10.40
CA LYS A 118 4.34 2.91 10.25
C LYS A 118 4.79 2.14 11.47
N ASN A 119 4.48 2.61 12.67
CA ASN A 119 4.76 1.87 13.89
C ASN A 119 4.02 0.54 13.95
N ALA A 120 2.75 0.50 13.51
CA ALA A 120 1.97 -0.73 13.41
C ALA A 120 2.55 -1.72 12.38
N CYS A 121 3.17 -1.23 11.29
CA CYS A 121 3.86 -2.05 10.31
C CYS A 121 5.13 -2.72 10.86
N GLY A 122 5.75 -2.15 11.89
CA GLY A 122 7.03 -2.65 12.41
C GLY A 122 8.12 -2.64 11.33
N SER A 123 8.66 -3.81 10.99
CA SER A 123 9.67 -3.98 9.94
C SER A 123 9.09 -4.10 8.52
N LYS A 124 7.77 -4.12 8.38
CA LYS A 124 7.10 -4.23 7.09
C LYS A 124 7.07 -2.88 6.37
N VAL A 125 6.90 -2.92 5.05
CA VAL A 125 6.85 -1.72 4.20
C VAL A 125 5.53 -0.99 4.35
N LEU A 126 5.58 0.33 4.51
CA LEU A 126 4.42 1.23 4.42
C LEU A 126 4.56 2.14 3.20
N LYS A 127 3.57 2.12 2.32
CA LYS A 127 3.43 3.05 1.19
C LYS A 127 2.21 3.94 1.43
N VAL A 128 2.35 5.23 1.11
CA VAL A 128 1.33 6.25 1.39
C VAL A 128 0.70 6.72 0.09
N ILE A 129 -0.53 6.32 -0.16
CA ILE A 129 -1.32 6.75 -1.32
C ILE A 129 -1.87 8.14 -1.05
N ILE A 130 -1.49 9.10 -1.89
CA ILE A 130 -1.91 10.51 -1.76
C ILE A 130 -3.00 10.93 -2.75
N GLU A 131 -3.40 10.08 -3.68
CA GLU A 131 -4.44 10.32 -4.69
C GLU A 131 -4.24 11.66 -5.44
N THR A 132 -3.20 11.74 -6.25
CA THR A 132 -2.72 12.98 -6.89
C THR A 132 -3.76 13.66 -7.78
N CYS A 133 -4.74 12.93 -8.33
CA CYS A 133 -5.79 13.51 -9.16
C CYS A 133 -6.73 14.46 -8.38
N LEU A 134 -6.78 14.34 -7.05
CA LEU A 134 -7.57 15.20 -6.16
C LEU A 134 -6.75 16.36 -5.57
N LEU A 135 -5.45 16.44 -5.84
CA LEU A 135 -4.54 17.38 -5.20
C LEU A 135 -4.06 18.48 -6.14
N THR A 136 -3.89 19.69 -5.59
CA THR A 136 -3.12 20.76 -6.24
C THR A 136 -1.63 20.43 -6.20
N ASP A 137 -0.82 21.12 -7.02
CA ASP A 137 0.63 20.91 -7.02
C ASP A 137 1.27 21.29 -5.68
N GLU A 138 0.76 22.33 -5.00
CA GLU A 138 1.22 22.70 -3.65
C GLU A 138 0.91 21.61 -2.62
N GLU A 139 -0.27 20.98 -2.70
CA GLU A 139 -0.65 19.88 -1.83
C GLU A 139 0.20 18.62 -2.08
N LYS A 140 0.55 18.34 -3.34
CA LYS A 140 1.46 17.24 -3.68
C LYS A 140 2.85 17.45 -3.06
N VAL A 141 3.41 18.68 -3.20
CA VAL A 141 4.69 19.02 -2.58
C VAL A 141 4.61 18.88 -1.05
N LYS A 142 3.52 19.39 -0.44
CA LYS A 142 3.29 19.29 1.00
C LYS A 142 3.23 17.83 1.45
N MET A 143 2.56 16.96 0.70
CA MET A 143 2.51 15.54 1.01
C MET A 143 3.87 14.84 0.88
N CYS A 144 4.70 15.21 -0.10
CA CYS A 144 6.07 14.71 -0.18
C CYS A 144 6.87 15.03 1.10
N GLU A 145 6.74 16.27 1.63
CA GLU A 145 7.39 16.67 2.88
C GLU A 145 6.89 15.84 4.07
N ILE A 146 5.55 15.69 4.20
CA ILE A 146 4.92 14.97 5.31
C ILE A 146 5.32 13.50 5.28
N VAL A 147 5.20 12.83 4.13
CA VAL A 147 5.55 11.41 3.98
C VAL A 147 7.03 11.17 4.31
N THR A 148 7.91 12.07 3.86
CA THR A 148 9.35 11.98 4.17
C THR A 148 9.61 12.07 5.68
N ARG A 149 8.94 12.99 6.40
CA ARG A 149 9.12 13.17 7.84
C ARG A 149 8.47 12.09 8.70
N SER A 150 7.42 11.47 8.18
CA SER A 150 6.66 10.44 8.91
C SER A 150 7.38 9.11 9.05
N GLY A 151 8.44 8.88 8.26
CA GLY A 151 9.21 7.63 8.24
C GLY A 151 8.56 6.51 7.41
N ALA A 152 7.54 6.80 6.61
CA ALA A 152 7.03 5.85 5.63
C ALA A 152 8.09 5.52 4.57
N ASP A 153 7.99 4.33 3.97
CA ASP A 153 9.01 3.85 3.04
C ASP A 153 8.82 4.41 1.63
N TYR A 154 7.56 4.62 1.19
CA TYR A 154 7.23 5.13 -0.14
C TYR A 154 6.05 6.09 -0.11
N ILE A 155 6.04 7.02 -1.08
CA ILE A 155 4.87 7.77 -1.49
C ILE A 155 4.30 7.13 -2.76
N LYS A 156 2.99 7.04 -2.87
CA LYS A 156 2.27 6.34 -3.95
C LYS A 156 1.06 7.12 -4.43
N THR A 157 0.60 6.82 -5.64
CA THR A 157 -0.66 7.35 -6.17
C THR A 157 -1.33 6.34 -7.09
#